data_c8b9ba3c8a43bc5ac6bcd979162aa0fb
#
_entry.id   c8b9ba3c8a43bc5ac6bcd979162aa0fb
#
_cell.length_a   1.000
_cell.length_b   1.000
_cell.length_c   1.000
_cell.angle_alpha   90.00
_cell.angle_beta   90.00
_cell.angle_gamma   90.00
#
_symmetry.space_group_name_H-M   'P 1'
#
loop_
_entity.id
_entity.type
_entity.pdbx_description
1 polymer ?
#
loop_
_entity_poly.entity_id
_entity_poly.type
_entity_poly.pdbx_seq_one_letter_code
_entity_poly.pdbx_strand_id
1 'polypeptide(L)'
;MAHRSYYFTSESVTEGHPDKVCDQISDAVLDAILAKESKLQAQGYISPSGEAANVNHVRCACETFATTGTIIIAGEIRTQAYIDVQDIARKTLKRIGYDRAKYGFDCETCGVLNLIHEQSPDIAQGVDESYDVQTGRSADPLDLIGAGDQGMMFGYATDETDMLMPMPAYLAQRLAERLAVVRKTEELSYLRPDGKTQVTVRYEGNQPIEVSAVVISTQHAPEIEDMSVIRDDMIEHVIKPVFEHVGIAWGNADIYVNPTGRFVVGGPMGDTGLTGRKIIVDTYGGMGRHGGGAFSGKDCTKVDRSAAYAARWVAKNVVAAGLAHKCEIELAYAIGVAHPLSIMVDTFGTNNGVASDTDIEKAIQKVFDLRPGAIIQDLK
;
A
#
# COMPACT_ATOMS: atom_id res chain seq x y z
N MET A 1 2.01 -27.19 25.02
CA MET A 1 0.74 -27.03 24.28
C MET A 1 0.88 -27.82 22.98
N ALA A 2 -0.15 -28.56 22.55
CA ALA A 2 -0.10 -29.26 21.26
C ALA A 2 0.07 -28.22 20.16
N HIS A 3 1.08 -28.40 19.29
CA HIS A 3 1.28 -27.52 18.15
C HIS A 3 0.06 -27.61 17.23
N ARG A 4 -0.71 -26.50 17.11
CA ARG A 4 -1.84 -26.43 16.20
C ARG A 4 -1.31 -26.39 14.78
N SER A 5 -1.74 -27.34 13.93
CA SER A 5 -1.58 -27.23 12.48
C SER A 5 -2.75 -26.47 11.88
N TYR A 6 -2.47 -25.51 10.98
CA TYR A 6 -3.49 -24.73 10.29
C TYR A 6 -2.99 -24.22 8.95
N TYR A 7 -3.90 -23.77 8.11
CA TYR A 7 -3.61 -23.13 6.83
C TYR A 7 -3.94 -21.65 6.90
N PHE A 8 -3.09 -20.84 6.30
CA PHE A 8 -3.34 -19.40 6.14
C PHE A 8 -3.12 -18.98 4.68
N THR A 9 -4.02 -18.13 4.18
CA THR A 9 -4.03 -17.71 2.78
C THR A 9 -3.92 -16.20 2.69
N SER A 10 -3.04 -15.72 1.82
CA SER A 10 -2.97 -14.31 1.44
C SER A 10 -3.01 -14.17 -0.09
N GLU A 11 -3.48 -13.02 -0.54
CA GLU A 11 -3.53 -12.67 -1.95
C GLU A 11 -2.72 -11.41 -2.26
N SER A 12 -2.36 -11.23 -3.53
CA SER A 12 -1.85 -9.99 -4.07
C SER A 12 -2.34 -9.78 -5.49
N VAL A 13 -2.12 -8.60 -6.03
CA VAL A 13 -2.51 -8.22 -7.38
C VAL A 13 -1.35 -7.54 -8.11
N THR A 14 -1.34 -7.61 -9.44
CA THR A 14 -0.36 -6.91 -10.25
C THR A 14 -0.66 -5.41 -10.33
N GLU A 15 0.32 -4.64 -10.82
CA GLU A 15 0.17 -3.20 -11.08
C GLU A 15 -0.97 -2.85 -12.04
N GLY A 16 -1.39 -3.79 -12.89
CA GLY A 16 -2.48 -3.60 -13.86
C GLY A 16 -3.87 -3.99 -13.37
N HIS A 17 -4.00 -4.49 -12.13
CA HIS A 17 -5.31 -4.67 -11.52
C HIS A 17 -6.05 -3.33 -11.40
N PRO A 18 -7.37 -3.25 -11.71
CA PRO A 18 -8.10 -1.97 -11.74
C PRO A 18 -7.93 -1.10 -10.50
N ASP A 19 -8.04 -1.68 -9.29
CA ASP A 19 -7.85 -0.93 -8.05
C ASP A 19 -6.40 -0.42 -7.91
N LYS A 20 -5.38 -1.22 -8.30
CA LYS A 20 -3.98 -0.79 -8.23
C LYS A 20 -3.61 0.21 -9.32
N VAL A 21 -4.30 0.22 -10.45
CA VAL A 21 -4.22 1.30 -11.43
C VAL A 21 -4.67 2.61 -10.80
N CYS A 22 -5.81 2.60 -10.08
CA CYS A 22 -6.33 3.78 -9.39
C CYS A 22 -5.38 4.27 -8.29
N ASP A 23 -4.86 3.36 -7.47
CA ASP A 23 -3.87 3.68 -6.43
C ASP A 23 -2.64 4.37 -7.02
N GLN A 24 -2.09 3.83 -8.11
CA GLN A 24 -0.90 4.39 -8.77
C GLN A 24 -1.15 5.75 -9.41
N ILE A 25 -2.35 6.00 -9.95
CA ILE A 25 -2.70 7.32 -10.49
C ILE A 25 -2.81 8.34 -9.36
N SER A 26 -3.48 8.00 -8.25
CA SER A 26 -3.64 8.87 -7.09
C SER A 26 -2.29 9.23 -6.46
N ASP A 27 -1.39 8.26 -6.32
CA ASP A 27 -0.02 8.52 -5.85
C ASP A 27 0.81 9.32 -6.86
N ALA A 28 0.66 9.10 -8.17
CA ALA A 28 1.37 9.88 -9.18
C ALA A 28 0.93 11.36 -9.19
N VAL A 29 -0.33 11.64 -8.88
CA VAL A 29 -0.84 13.01 -8.68
C VAL A 29 -0.17 13.65 -7.47
N LEU A 30 -0.14 12.96 -6.33
CA LEU A 30 0.54 13.44 -5.11
C LEU A 30 2.03 13.70 -5.36
N ASP A 31 2.74 12.76 -5.97
CA ASP A 31 4.16 12.87 -6.27
C ASP A 31 4.46 14.08 -7.16
N ALA A 32 3.63 14.30 -8.18
CA ALA A 32 3.79 15.45 -9.09
C ALA A 32 3.58 16.79 -8.37
N ILE A 33 2.62 16.85 -7.45
CA ILE A 33 2.37 18.03 -6.61
C ILE A 33 3.58 18.31 -5.72
N LEU A 34 4.03 17.33 -4.94
CA LEU A 34 5.14 17.49 -4.01
C LEU A 34 6.44 17.90 -4.75
N ALA A 35 6.73 17.24 -5.87
CA ALA A 35 7.91 17.57 -6.69
C ALA A 35 7.85 18.98 -7.27
N LYS A 36 6.68 19.45 -7.69
CA LYS A 36 6.52 20.79 -8.25
C LYS A 36 6.54 21.84 -7.16
N GLU A 37 5.83 21.63 -6.05
CA GLU A 37 5.80 22.53 -4.90
C GLU A 37 7.20 22.75 -4.32
N SER A 38 7.98 21.67 -4.16
CA SER A 38 9.38 21.73 -3.71
C SER A 38 10.24 22.62 -4.64
N LYS A 39 10.05 22.53 -5.95
CA LYS A 39 10.74 23.39 -6.92
C LYS A 39 10.32 24.85 -6.80
N LEU A 40 9.02 25.13 -6.64
CA LEU A 40 8.50 26.47 -6.44
C LEU A 40 9.03 27.07 -5.14
N GLN A 41 9.05 26.31 -4.06
CA GLN A 41 9.63 26.71 -2.77
C GLN A 41 11.12 27.10 -2.93
N ALA A 42 11.90 26.26 -3.59
CA ALA A 42 13.32 26.54 -3.84
C ALA A 42 13.57 27.81 -4.70
N GLN A 43 12.59 28.20 -5.51
CA GLN A 43 12.62 29.42 -6.33
C GLN A 43 12.11 30.66 -5.58
N GLY A 44 11.63 30.50 -4.33
CA GLY A 44 11.01 31.58 -3.56
C GLY A 44 9.69 32.09 -4.14
N TYR A 45 8.94 31.20 -4.79
CA TYR A 45 7.67 31.55 -5.44
C TYR A 45 6.64 32.01 -4.42
N ILE A 46 5.99 33.13 -4.71
CA ILE A 46 4.84 33.66 -3.98
C ILE A 46 3.69 33.76 -4.97
N SER A 47 2.53 33.20 -4.60
CA SER A 47 1.32 33.25 -5.43
C SER A 47 0.77 34.68 -5.55
N PRO A 48 -0.12 34.95 -6.51
CA PRO A 48 -0.84 36.22 -6.60
C PRO A 48 -1.67 36.57 -5.37
N SER A 49 -2.08 35.58 -4.56
CA SER A 49 -2.75 35.78 -3.28
C SER A 49 -1.80 36.14 -2.13
N GLY A 50 -0.47 36.10 -2.36
CA GLY A 50 0.55 36.42 -1.36
C GLY A 50 1.06 35.21 -0.57
N GLU A 51 0.64 33.99 -0.90
CA GLU A 51 1.08 32.77 -0.24
C GLU A 51 2.38 32.24 -0.84
N ALA A 52 3.36 31.95 0.01
CA ALA A 52 4.60 31.32 -0.41
C ALA A 52 4.43 29.83 -0.64
N ALA A 53 5.05 29.30 -1.70
CA ALA A 53 5.12 27.85 -1.91
C ALA A 53 5.88 27.18 -0.76
N ASN A 54 5.29 26.14 -0.20
CA ASN A 54 5.85 25.38 0.92
C ASN A 54 5.36 23.93 0.89
N VAL A 55 6.27 22.99 0.68
CA VAL A 55 5.96 21.57 0.58
C VAL A 55 5.27 21.05 1.85
N ASN A 56 5.57 21.62 3.02
CA ASN A 56 4.94 21.24 4.29
C ASN A 56 3.48 21.68 4.40
N HIS A 57 3.05 22.63 3.56
CA HIS A 57 1.67 23.12 3.51
C HIS A 57 0.82 22.41 2.43
N VAL A 58 1.44 21.54 1.64
CA VAL A 58 0.68 20.70 0.69
C VAL A 58 -0.28 19.80 1.45
N ARG A 59 -1.53 19.79 0.98
CA ARG A 59 -2.54 18.83 1.43
C ARG A 59 -3.13 18.14 0.22
N CYS A 60 -3.20 16.82 0.27
CA CYS A 60 -3.69 16.00 -0.83
C CYS A 60 -4.46 14.80 -0.28
N ALA A 61 -5.69 14.68 -0.74
CA ALA A 61 -6.53 13.50 -0.59
C ALA A 61 -7.10 13.22 -1.98
N CYS A 62 -6.35 12.48 -2.81
CA CYS A 62 -6.67 12.20 -4.20
C CYS A 62 -7.19 10.78 -4.35
N GLU A 63 -8.36 10.65 -4.93
CA GLU A 63 -9.00 9.37 -5.23
C GLU A 63 -9.25 9.24 -6.72
N THR A 64 -9.06 8.02 -7.23
CA THR A 64 -9.24 7.69 -8.64
C THR A 64 -10.25 6.56 -8.77
N PHE A 65 -11.15 6.69 -9.74
CA PHE A 65 -12.07 5.66 -10.20
C PHE A 65 -11.75 5.34 -11.66
N ALA A 66 -11.68 4.06 -12.01
CA ALA A 66 -11.44 3.61 -13.37
C ALA A 66 -12.45 2.55 -13.79
N THR A 67 -12.97 2.69 -15.01
CA THR A 67 -13.87 1.71 -15.64
C THR A 67 -13.61 1.71 -17.14
N THR A 68 -14.43 0.96 -17.91
CA THR A 68 -14.28 0.87 -19.37
C THR A 68 -14.13 2.25 -20.01
N GLY A 69 -12.99 2.51 -20.63
CA GLY A 69 -12.72 3.73 -21.40
C GLY A 69 -12.68 5.04 -20.59
N THR A 70 -12.76 5.01 -19.24
CA THR A 70 -12.89 6.23 -18.44
C THR A 70 -12.12 6.16 -17.13
N ILE A 71 -11.47 7.29 -16.79
CA ILE A 71 -10.88 7.58 -15.49
C ILE A 71 -11.53 8.84 -14.93
N ILE A 72 -11.89 8.82 -13.65
CA ILE A 72 -12.33 9.98 -12.90
C ILE A 72 -11.35 10.18 -11.75
N ILE A 73 -10.79 11.38 -11.62
CA ILE A 73 -9.87 11.76 -10.54
C ILE A 73 -10.55 12.87 -9.75
N ALA A 74 -10.76 12.64 -8.47
CA ALA A 74 -11.45 13.54 -7.57
C ALA A 74 -10.68 13.69 -6.25
N GLY A 75 -11.11 14.59 -5.41
CA GLY A 75 -10.56 14.78 -4.07
C GLY A 75 -10.21 16.23 -3.78
N GLU A 76 -9.66 16.45 -2.58
CA GLU A 76 -9.34 17.76 -2.04
C GLU A 76 -7.83 17.99 -2.04
N ILE A 77 -7.40 19.08 -2.69
CA ILE A 77 -5.98 19.40 -2.83
C ILE A 77 -5.73 20.88 -2.51
N ARG A 78 -4.73 21.16 -1.66
CA ARG A 78 -4.19 22.50 -1.42
C ARG A 78 -2.72 22.52 -1.82
N THR A 79 -2.37 23.32 -2.82
CA THR A 79 -1.01 23.48 -3.35
C THR A 79 -0.89 24.77 -4.15
N GLN A 80 0.30 25.32 -4.28
CA GLN A 80 0.62 26.39 -5.23
C GLN A 80 1.08 25.84 -6.60
N ALA A 81 1.23 24.51 -6.70
CA ALA A 81 1.70 23.85 -7.90
C ALA A 81 0.57 23.60 -8.90
N TYR A 82 0.74 24.06 -10.15
CA TYR A 82 -0.08 23.58 -11.26
C TYR A 82 0.48 22.27 -11.81
N ILE A 83 -0.36 21.26 -11.94
CA ILE A 83 -0.05 19.96 -12.55
C ILE A 83 -1.09 19.61 -13.61
N ASP A 84 -0.67 18.90 -14.66
CA ASP A 84 -1.56 18.34 -15.66
C ASP A 84 -1.97 16.93 -15.24
N VAL A 85 -3.13 16.83 -14.59
CA VAL A 85 -3.67 15.57 -14.05
C VAL A 85 -3.95 14.55 -15.15
N GLN A 86 -4.37 15.00 -16.34
CA GLN A 86 -4.64 14.12 -17.47
C GLN A 86 -3.35 13.50 -18.01
N ASP A 87 -2.29 14.30 -18.16
CA ASP A 87 -0.99 13.82 -18.61
C ASP A 87 -0.39 12.81 -17.60
N ILE A 88 -0.53 13.08 -16.30
CA ILE A 88 -0.11 12.18 -15.23
C ILE A 88 -0.82 10.83 -15.32
N ALA A 89 -2.14 10.82 -15.45
CA ALA A 89 -2.92 9.59 -15.57
C ALA A 89 -2.48 8.78 -16.81
N ARG A 90 -2.36 9.43 -17.98
CA ARG A 90 -1.92 8.77 -19.22
C ARG A 90 -0.52 8.18 -19.11
N LYS A 91 0.43 8.91 -18.53
CA LYS A 91 1.79 8.41 -18.30
C LYS A 91 1.81 7.19 -17.37
N THR A 92 0.99 7.21 -16.32
CA THR A 92 0.85 6.09 -15.38
C THR A 92 0.31 4.86 -16.09
N LEU A 93 -0.77 4.99 -16.88
CA LEU A 93 -1.32 3.90 -17.67
C LEU A 93 -0.31 3.32 -18.66
N LYS A 94 0.44 4.19 -19.35
CA LYS A 94 1.48 3.76 -20.29
C LYS A 94 2.58 2.96 -19.61
N ARG A 95 3.03 3.43 -18.43
CA ARG A 95 4.03 2.73 -17.60
C ARG A 95 3.56 1.35 -17.14
N ILE A 96 2.28 1.22 -16.80
CA ILE A 96 1.65 -0.07 -16.42
C ILE A 96 1.56 -1.01 -17.63
N GLY A 97 1.38 -0.48 -18.85
CA GLY A 97 1.27 -1.25 -20.07
C GLY A 97 -0.13 -1.28 -20.68
N TYR A 98 -1.01 -0.35 -20.30
CA TYR A 98 -2.28 -0.09 -20.99
C TYR A 98 -2.02 0.89 -22.13
N ASP A 99 -1.35 0.43 -23.18
CA ASP A 99 -0.85 1.21 -24.31
C ASP A 99 -1.48 0.87 -25.66
N ARG A 100 -2.51 0.01 -25.68
CA ARG A 100 -3.15 -0.46 -26.90
C ARG A 100 -4.67 -0.44 -26.79
N ALA A 101 -5.31 0.28 -27.72
CA ALA A 101 -6.78 0.42 -27.80
C ALA A 101 -7.52 -0.93 -27.84
N LYS A 102 -6.90 -1.98 -28.38
CA LYS A 102 -7.50 -3.32 -28.43
C LYS A 102 -7.75 -3.97 -27.06
N TYR A 103 -7.20 -3.40 -25.98
CA TYR A 103 -7.48 -3.86 -24.62
C TYR A 103 -8.79 -3.28 -24.07
N GLY A 104 -9.49 -2.41 -24.84
CA GLY A 104 -10.72 -1.74 -24.41
C GLY A 104 -10.51 -0.65 -23.36
N PHE A 105 -9.26 -0.40 -22.99
CA PHE A 105 -8.81 0.63 -22.08
C PHE A 105 -7.32 0.92 -22.34
N ASP A 106 -6.99 2.14 -22.69
CA ASP A 106 -5.61 2.53 -23.02
C ASP A 106 -5.32 4.00 -22.69
N CYS A 107 -4.03 4.32 -22.60
CA CYS A 107 -3.53 5.62 -22.20
C CYS A 107 -3.83 6.76 -23.22
N GLU A 108 -4.07 6.45 -24.48
CA GLU A 108 -4.26 7.48 -25.51
C GLU A 108 -5.74 7.85 -25.67
N THR A 109 -6.65 6.86 -25.60
CA THR A 109 -8.06 7.06 -25.96
C THR A 109 -9.02 7.11 -24.77
N CYS A 110 -8.62 6.69 -23.56
CA CYS A 110 -9.48 6.78 -22.38
C CYS A 110 -9.86 8.24 -22.08
N GLY A 111 -11.12 8.45 -21.67
CA GLY A 111 -11.58 9.72 -21.13
C GLY A 111 -10.96 9.93 -19.72
N VAL A 112 -10.47 11.13 -19.43
CA VAL A 112 -9.97 11.50 -18.10
C VAL A 112 -10.76 12.71 -17.63
N LEU A 113 -11.55 12.53 -16.56
CA LEU A 113 -12.30 13.61 -15.92
C LEU A 113 -11.58 14.04 -14.65
N ASN A 114 -11.40 15.36 -14.52
CA ASN A 114 -10.80 15.97 -13.33
C ASN A 114 -11.89 16.67 -12.52
N LEU A 115 -12.15 16.17 -11.32
CA LEU A 115 -13.11 16.68 -10.34
C LEU A 115 -12.41 17.07 -9.03
N ILE A 116 -11.13 17.41 -9.10
CA ILE A 116 -10.36 17.89 -7.95
C ILE A 116 -10.84 19.29 -7.60
N HIS A 117 -11.00 19.55 -6.30
CA HIS A 117 -11.31 20.87 -5.77
C HIS A 117 -10.45 21.24 -4.55
N GLU A 118 -10.57 22.47 -4.06
CA GLU A 118 -9.83 22.94 -2.91
C GLU A 118 -10.30 22.28 -1.61
N GLN A 119 -9.37 22.10 -0.66
CA GLN A 119 -9.68 21.59 0.68
C GLN A 119 -10.60 22.56 1.45
N SER A 120 -11.55 22.02 2.22
CA SER A 120 -12.40 22.82 3.12
C SER A 120 -11.55 23.61 4.13
N PRO A 121 -11.82 24.93 4.30
CA PRO A 121 -11.14 25.74 5.31
C PRO A 121 -11.36 25.21 6.74
N ASP A 122 -12.52 24.62 7.02
CA ASP A 122 -12.85 24.09 8.35
C ASP A 122 -11.96 22.91 8.75
N ILE A 123 -11.64 22.04 7.77
CA ILE A 123 -10.71 20.91 7.99
C ILE A 123 -9.28 21.42 8.16
N ALA A 124 -8.88 22.42 7.37
CA ALA A 124 -7.52 22.96 7.40
C ALA A 124 -7.14 23.53 8.79
N GLN A 125 -8.08 24.16 9.50
CA GLN A 125 -7.81 24.76 10.81
C GLN A 125 -7.26 23.78 11.83
N GLY A 126 -7.83 22.57 11.93
CA GLY A 126 -7.43 21.58 12.92
C GLY A 126 -6.12 20.85 12.58
N VAL A 127 -5.73 20.84 11.30
CA VAL A 127 -4.53 20.12 10.83
C VAL A 127 -3.30 21.03 10.81
N ASP A 128 -3.48 22.31 10.44
CA ASP A 128 -2.37 23.27 10.31
C ASP A 128 -1.86 23.76 11.67
N GLU A 129 -2.72 23.80 12.67
CA GLU A 129 -2.36 24.13 14.04
C GLU A 129 -3.14 23.20 15.00
N SER A 130 -2.40 22.33 15.72
CA SER A 130 -3.04 21.35 16.58
C SER A 130 -3.82 21.97 17.75
N TYR A 131 -4.76 21.20 18.29
CA TYR A 131 -5.55 21.56 19.45
C TYR A 131 -4.67 21.94 20.67
N ASP A 132 -3.55 21.28 20.87
CA ASP A 132 -2.65 21.54 22.00
C ASP A 132 -1.92 22.89 21.83
N VAL A 133 -1.55 23.27 20.63
CA VAL A 133 -0.96 24.58 20.34
C VAL A 133 -2.02 25.69 20.42
N GLN A 134 -3.18 25.51 19.78
CA GLN A 134 -4.29 26.48 19.82
C GLN A 134 -4.76 26.78 21.24
N THR A 135 -4.75 25.79 22.12
CA THR A 135 -5.16 25.96 23.53
C THR A 135 -4.03 26.38 24.47
N GLY A 136 -2.83 26.61 23.93
CA GLY A 136 -1.64 27.00 24.72
C GLY A 136 -1.12 25.90 25.64
N ARG A 137 -1.47 24.64 25.40
CA ARG A 137 -1.00 23.48 26.16
C ARG A 137 0.42 23.06 25.79
N SER A 138 0.84 23.37 24.57
CA SER A 138 2.16 23.07 24.04
C SER A 138 2.72 24.24 23.24
N ALA A 139 4.07 24.38 23.27
CA ALA A 139 4.84 25.27 22.42
C ALA A 139 5.93 24.47 21.65
N ASP A 140 5.90 23.14 21.70
CA ASP A 140 6.82 22.28 20.95
C ASP A 140 6.50 22.36 19.44
N PRO A 141 7.47 22.69 18.57
CA PRO A 141 7.26 22.72 17.12
C PRO A 141 6.73 21.41 16.52
N LEU A 142 7.01 20.26 17.14
CA LEU A 142 6.49 18.96 16.69
C LEU A 142 5.00 18.75 17.00
N ASP A 143 4.46 19.53 17.92
CA ASP A 143 3.02 19.55 18.23
C ASP A 143 2.23 20.48 17.31
N LEU A 144 2.88 21.23 16.42
CA LEU A 144 2.21 22.16 15.52
C LEU A 144 1.23 21.41 14.59
N ILE A 145 1.66 20.26 14.05
CA ILE A 145 0.84 19.46 13.13
C ILE A 145 -0.01 18.48 13.94
N GLY A 146 -1.33 18.67 13.92
CA GLY A 146 -2.30 17.71 14.43
C GLY A 146 -2.54 16.56 13.45
N ALA A 147 -3.08 15.44 13.94
CA ALA A 147 -3.48 14.35 13.07
C ALA A 147 -4.54 14.80 12.06
N GLY A 148 -4.36 14.45 10.79
CA GLY A 148 -5.23 14.87 9.70
C GLY A 148 -6.65 14.24 9.75
N ASP A 149 -6.82 13.20 10.55
CA ASP A 149 -8.11 12.55 10.81
C ASP A 149 -8.04 11.79 12.14
N GLN A 150 -9.20 11.34 12.62
CA GLN A 150 -9.30 10.31 13.65
C GLN A 150 -9.10 8.94 13.03
N GLY A 151 -8.66 7.94 13.81
CA GLY A 151 -8.60 6.56 13.32
C GLY A 151 -7.70 5.66 14.15
N MET A 152 -7.73 4.38 13.78
CA MET A 152 -6.83 3.34 14.28
C MET A 152 -5.93 2.88 13.15
N MET A 153 -4.63 2.76 13.41
CA MET A 153 -3.64 2.29 12.44
C MET A 153 -2.88 1.12 13.04
N PHE A 154 -2.57 0.13 12.21
CA PHE A 154 -1.89 -1.08 12.64
C PHE A 154 -0.56 -1.26 11.91
N GLY A 155 0.45 -1.68 12.67
CA GLY A 155 1.71 -2.19 12.16
C GLY A 155 1.90 -3.64 12.59
N TYR A 156 2.43 -4.48 11.72
CA TYR A 156 2.69 -5.89 12.02
C TYR A 156 4.09 -6.29 11.52
N ALA A 157 4.75 -7.16 12.26
CA ALA A 157 5.99 -7.80 11.84
C ALA A 157 6.06 -9.23 12.40
N THR A 158 6.76 -10.11 11.67
CA THR A 158 7.05 -11.48 12.09
C THR A 158 8.40 -11.90 11.51
N ASP A 159 9.14 -12.76 12.21
CA ASP A 159 10.43 -13.26 11.77
C ASP A 159 10.35 -14.43 10.76
N GLU A 160 9.20 -14.60 10.12
CA GLU A 160 8.97 -15.66 9.13
C GLU A 160 9.76 -15.47 7.82
N THR A 161 10.15 -14.24 7.51
CA THR A 161 10.93 -13.87 6.32
C THR A 161 11.97 -12.81 6.66
N ASP A 162 13.01 -12.67 5.85
CA ASP A 162 14.05 -11.64 6.00
C ASP A 162 13.48 -10.21 5.97
N MET A 163 12.33 -10.04 5.31
CA MET A 163 11.63 -8.76 5.25
C MET A 163 10.76 -8.50 6.48
N LEU A 164 10.70 -9.45 7.43
CA LEU A 164 9.83 -9.44 8.59
C LEU A 164 8.33 -9.37 8.22
N MET A 165 7.97 -10.02 7.12
CA MET A 165 6.60 -10.12 6.60
C MET A 165 6.06 -11.53 6.78
N PRO A 166 4.72 -11.69 6.93
CA PRO A 166 4.09 -13.02 6.91
C PRO A 166 4.37 -13.77 5.61
N MET A 167 4.73 -15.05 5.70
CA MET A 167 5.11 -15.86 4.55
C MET A 167 4.06 -15.87 3.42
N PRO A 168 2.75 -16.07 3.65
CA PRO A 168 1.76 -16.10 2.57
C PRO A 168 1.65 -14.77 1.83
N ALA A 169 1.66 -13.63 2.57
CA ALA A 169 1.59 -12.30 2.00
C ALA A 169 2.86 -11.99 1.18
N TYR A 170 4.02 -12.31 1.74
CA TYR A 170 5.30 -12.14 1.07
C TYR A 170 5.35 -12.92 -0.25
N LEU A 171 4.97 -14.20 -0.24
CA LEU A 171 4.97 -15.03 -1.44
C LEU A 171 3.97 -14.53 -2.49
N ALA A 172 2.76 -14.16 -2.09
CA ALA A 172 1.75 -13.62 -3.00
C ALA A 172 2.25 -12.34 -3.68
N GLN A 173 2.89 -11.43 -2.93
CA GLN A 173 3.49 -10.21 -3.47
C GLN A 173 4.67 -10.51 -4.42
N ARG A 174 5.56 -11.44 -4.06
CA ARG A 174 6.68 -11.85 -4.94
C ARG A 174 6.20 -12.48 -6.25
N LEU A 175 5.14 -13.29 -6.21
CA LEU A 175 4.52 -13.85 -7.42
C LEU A 175 3.93 -12.75 -8.31
N ALA A 176 3.20 -11.79 -7.74
CA ALA A 176 2.62 -10.66 -8.49
C ALA A 176 3.71 -9.77 -9.13
N GLU A 177 4.80 -9.52 -8.39
CA GLU A 177 5.96 -8.80 -8.91
C GLU A 177 6.64 -9.57 -10.05
N ARG A 178 6.92 -10.88 -9.88
CA ARG A 178 7.55 -11.70 -10.92
C ARG A 178 6.66 -11.78 -12.16
N LEU A 179 5.34 -11.87 -12.01
CA LEU A 179 4.39 -11.85 -13.10
C LEU A 179 4.48 -10.55 -13.91
N ALA A 180 4.62 -9.40 -13.24
CA ALA A 180 4.84 -8.13 -13.90
C ALA A 180 6.22 -8.05 -14.60
N VAL A 181 7.26 -8.62 -14.00
CA VAL A 181 8.61 -8.66 -14.58
C VAL A 181 8.62 -9.46 -15.88
N VAL A 182 8.13 -10.72 -15.89
CA VAL A 182 8.17 -11.57 -17.10
C VAL A 182 7.32 -10.98 -18.25
N ARG A 183 6.27 -10.22 -17.91
CA ARG A 183 5.51 -9.46 -18.90
C ARG A 183 6.30 -8.30 -19.48
N LYS A 184 6.89 -7.44 -18.62
CA LYS A 184 7.60 -6.22 -19.03
C LYS A 184 8.90 -6.48 -19.75
N THR A 185 9.57 -7.58 -19.42
CA THR A 185 10.81 -8.03 -20.12
C THR A 185 10.52 -8.79 -21.41
N GLU A 186 9.24 -8.98 -21.75
CA GLU A 186 8.78 -9.75 -22.91
C GLU A 186 9.21 -11.24 -22.87
N GLU A 187 9.63 -11.75 -21.71
CA GLU A 187 9.90 -13.17 -21.48
C GLU A 187 8.66 -14.01 -21.79
N LEU A 188 7.47 -13.49 -21.39
CA LEU A 188 6.15 -14.01 -21.76
C LEU A 188 5.32 -12.90 -22.41
N SER A 189 5.57 -12.64 -23.68
CA SER A 189 5.02 -11.48 -24.44
C SER A 189 3.49 -11.49 -24.62
N TYR A 190 2.84 -12.64 -24.41
CA TYR A 190 1.39 -12.79 -24.48
C TYR A 190 0.68 -12.32 -23.20
N LEU A 191 1.38 -12.08 -22.08
CA LEU A 191 0.77 -11.60 -20.85
C LEU A 191 0.28 -10.16 -21.00
N ARG A 192 -0.74 -9.83 -20.21
CA ARG A 192 -1.36 -8.50 -20.14
C ARG A 192 -1.26 -7.97 -18.71
N PRO A 193 -1.53 -6.66 -18.48
CA PRO A 193 -1.22 -6.03 -17.21
C PRO A 193 -1.98 -6.57 -15.99
N ASP A 194 -3.24 -7.01 -16.17
CA ASP A 194 -4.09 -7.45 -15.05
C ASP A 194 -3.75 -8.88 -14.59
N GLY A 195 -3.71 -9.06 -13.29
CA GLY A 195 -3.46 -10.37 -12.68
C GLY A 195 -3.61 -10.36 -11.17
N LYS A 196 -3.86 -11.56 -10.63
CA LYS A 196 -3.97 -11.82 -9.19
C LYS A 196 -3.16 -13.05 -8.84
N THR A 197 -2.63 -13.05 -7.62
CA THR A 197 -1.93 -14.19 -7.04
C THR A 197 -2.48 -14.49 -5.65
N GLN A 198 -2.52 -15.75 -5.27
CA GLN A 198 -2.94 -16.19 -3.93
C GLN A 198 -2.07 -17.36 -3.52
N VAL A 199 -1.63 -17.37 -2.28
CA VAL A 199 -0.80 -18.43 -1.72
C VAL A 199 -1.38 -18.89 -0.39
N THR A 200 -1.53 -20.20 -0.25
CA THR A 200 -1.91 -20.85 1.01
C THR A 200 -0.70 -21.57 1.57
N VAL A 201 -0.35 -21.25 2.82
CA VAL A 201 0.78 -21.86 3.55
C VAL A 201 0.25 -22.66 4.71
N ARG A 202 0.78 -23.87 4.91
CA ARG A 202 0.55 -24.70 6.08
C ARG A 202 1.52 -24.30 7.20
N TYR A 203 0.97 -24.12 8.37
CA TYR A 203 1.69 -23.77 9.59
C TYR A 203 1.67 -24.91 10.60
N GLU A 204 2.75 -25.04 11.36
CA GLU A 204 2.81 -25.81 12.60
C GLU A 204 3.22 -24.89 13.75
N GLY A 205 2.29 -24.61 14.65
CA GLY A 205 2.47 -23.53 15.62
C GLY A 205 2.61 -22.18 14.95
N ASN A 206 3.77 -21.54 15.10
CA ASN A 206 4.09 -20.25 14.48
C ASN A 206 5.01 -20.36 13.25
N GLN A 207 5.36 -21.59 12.83
CA GLN A 207 6.31 -21.79 11.73
C GLN A 207 5.60 -22.10 10.42
N PRO A 208 5.87 -21.37 9.32
CA PRO A 208 5.44 -21.75 7.99
C PRO A 208 6.24 -22.98 7.52
N ILE A 209 5.55 -24.04 7.09
CA ILE A 209 6.16 -25.32 6.76
C ILE A 209 6.24 -25.55 5.27
N GLU A 210 5.14 -25.37 4.57
CA GLU A 210 5.06 -25.61 3.12
C GLU A 210 3.92 -24.81 2.49
N VAL A 211 4.06 -24.54 1.20
CA VAL A 211 2.97 -24.04 0.36
C VAL A 211 2.04 -25.21 0.04
N SER A 212 0.77 -25.07 0.31
CA SER A 212 -0.24 -26.10 0.03
C SER A 212 -1.09 -25.79 -1.22
N ALA A 213 -1.27 -24.51 -1.55
CA ALA A 213 -1.96 -24.11 -2.78
C ALA A 213 -1.46 -22.78 -3.32
N VAL A 214 -1.47 -22.66 -4.65
CA VAL A 214 -1.17 -21.43 -5.39
C VAL A 214 -2.25 -21.18 -6.42
N VAL A 215 -2.78 -19.96 -6.46
CA VAL A 215 -3.69 -19.52 -7.52
C VAL A 215 -3.05 -18.33 -8.25
N ILE A 216 -2.96 -18.42 -9.58
CA ILE A 216 -2.58 -17.31 -10.45
C ILE A 216 -3.71 -17.10 -11.46
N SER A 217 -4.27 -15.89 -11.46
CA SER A 217 -5.15 -15.44 -12.53
C SER A 217 -4.41 -14.33 -13.30
N THR A 218 -4.14 -14.57 -14.58
CA THR A 218 -3.38 -13.61 -15.40
C THR A 218 -4.08 -13.36 -16.72
N GLN A 219 -4.25 -12.08 -17.05
CA GLN A 219 -4.75 -11.65 -18.35
C GLN A 219 -3.75 -11.99 -19.44
N HIS A 220 -4.24 -12.48 -20.58
CA HIS A 220 -3.41 -12.93 -21.69
C HIS A 220 -3.98 -12.52 -23.06
N ALA A 221 -3.15 -12.64 -24.09
CA ALA A 221 -3.53 -12.39 -25.48
C ALA A 221 -4.56 -13.42 -25.97
N PRO A 222 -5.51 -13.01 -26.83
CA PRO A 222 -6.56 -13.89 -27.33
C PRO A 222 -6.05 -15.03 -28.21
N GLU A 223 -4.84 -14.91 -28.71
CA GLU A 223 -4.17 -15.90 -29.58
C GLU A 223 -3.75 -17.17 -28.82
N ILE A 224 -3.67 -17.11 -27.48
CA ILE A 224 -3.37 -18.29 -26.66
C ILE A 224 -4.69 -18.96 -26.30
N GLU A 225 -4.97 -20.08 -26.96
CA GLU A 225 -6.21 -20.86 -26.75
C GLU A 225 -5.99 -22.05 -25.80
N ASP A 226 -4.77 -22.61 -25.77
CA ASP A 226 -4.41 -23.71 -24.88
C ASP A 226 -3.96 -23.19 -23.51
N MET A 227 -4.81 -23.36 -22.51
CA MET A 227 -4.53 -22.94 -21.13
C MET A 227 -3.41 -23.74 -20.47
N SER A 228 -3.03 -24.91 -20.98
CA SER A 228 -1.90 -25.67 -20.47
C SER A 228 -0.58 -24.95 -20.69
N VAL A 229 -0.44 -24.23 -21.82
CA VAL A 229 0.74 -23.41 -22.11
C VAL A 229 0.92 -22.35 -21.03
N ILE A 230 -0.16 -21.61 -20.71
CA ILE A 230 -0.09 -20.58 -19.65
C ILE A 230 0.24 -21.21 -18.30
N ARG A 231 -0.35 -22.37 -18.00
CA ARG A 231 -0.11 -23.06 -16.73
C ARG A 231 1.38 -23.46 -16.58
N ASP A 232 1.95 -24.07 -17.61
CA ASP A 232 3.33 -24.55 -17.58
C ASP A 232 4.31 -23.37 -17.52
N ASP A 233 4.07 -22.30 -18.26
CA ASP A 233 4.84 -21.06 -18.22
C ASP A 233 4.75 -20.39 -16.83
N MET A 234 3.56 -20.35 -16.20
CA MET A 234 3.44 -19.78 -14.84
C MET A 234 4.24 -20.61 -13.82
N ILE A 235 4.27 -21.93 -13.95
CA ILE A 235 5.07 -22.79 -13.08
C ILE A 235 6.56 -22.51 -13.27
N GLU A 236 7.07 -22.55 -14.50
CA GLU A 236 8.50 -22.46 -14.79
C GLU A 236 9.05 -21.04 -14.61
N HIS A 237 8.33 -20.01 -15.07
CA HIS A 237 8.84 -18.65 -15.12
C HIS A 237 8.42 -17.76 -13.93
N VAL A 238 7.37 -18.15 -13.20
CA VAL A 238 6.84 -17.32 -12.10
C VAL A 238 6.94 -18.03 -10.75
N ILE A 239 6.33 -19.23 -10.61
CA ILE A 239 6.20 -19.91 -9.31
C ILE A 239 7.56 -20.44 -8.84
N LYS A 240 8.20 -21.26 -9.66
CA LYS A 240 9.47 -21.92 -9.33
C LYS A 240 10.58 -20.94 -8.96
N PRO A 241 10.87 -19.86 -9.73
CA PRO A 241 11.91 -18.91 -9.36
C PRO A 241 11.66 -18.21 -8.02
N VAL A 242 10.39 -17.90 -7.71
CA VAL A 242 10.04 -17.24 -6.44
C VAL A 242 10.21 -18.20 -5.26
N PHE A 243 9.69 -19.42 -5.34
CA PHE A 243 9.71 -20.35 -4.22
C PHE A 243 11.10 -20.94 -3.97
N GLU A 244 11.89 -21.16 -5.02
CA GLU A 244 13.29 -21.59 -4.89
C GLU A 244 14.16 -20.49 -4.24
N HIS A 245 13.91 -19.22 -4.58
CA HIS A 245 14.60 -18.08 -3.96
C HIS A 245 14.29 -17.97 -2.46
N VAL A 246 13.04 -18.19 -2.06
CA VAL A 246 12.60 -18.13 -0.66
C VAL A 246 12.99 -19.40 0.11
N GLY A 247 13.15 -20.53 -0.58
CA GLY A 247 13.55 -21.81 0.01
C GLY A 247 12.43 -22.54 0.76
N ILE A 248 11.14 -22.22 0.46
CA ILE A 248 9.99 -22.91 1.06
C ILE A 248 9.58 -24.14 0.26
N ALA A 249 9.19 -25.24 0.94
CA ALA A 249 8.68 -26.44 0.29
C ALA A 249 7.34 -26.19 -0.42
N TRP A 250 7.19 -26.71 -1.67
CA TRP A 250 5.98 -26.53 -2.47
C TRP A 250 5.67 -27.70 -3.41
N GLY A 251 6.46 -28.78 -3.36
CA GLY A 251 6.35 -29.91 -4.30
C GLY A 251 5.02 -30.64 -4.31
N ASN A 252 4.20 -30.50 -3.25
CA ASN A 252 2.87 -31.08 -3.13
C ASN A 252 1.74 -30.03 -3.25
N ALA A 253 2.07 -28.81 -3.67
CA ALA A 253 1.08 -27.74 -3.75
C ALA A 253 0.10 -27.96 -4.91
N ASP A 254 -1.18 -27.69 -4.65
CA ASP A 254 -2.20 -27.57 -5.68
C ASP A 254 -2.00 -26.26 -6.45
N ILE A 255 -1.77 -26.35 -7.76
CA ILE A 255 -1.50 -25.19 -8.59
C ILE A 255 -2.68 -24.94 -9.55
N TYR A 256 -3.33 -23.77 -9.38
CA TYR A 256 -4.45 -23.31 -10.19
C TYR A 256 -4.03 -22.09 -11.00
N VAL A 257 -3.99 -22.20 -12.33
CA VAL A 257 -3.73 -21.10 -13.24
C VAL A 257 -4.93 -20.87 -14.14
N ASN A 258 -5.48 -19.66 -14.11
CA ASN A 258 -6.72 -19.31 -14.82
C ASN A 258 -7.81 -20.42 -14.70
N PRO A 259 -8.22 -20.80 -13.47
CA PRO A 259 -9.08 -21.98 -13.28
C PRO A 259 -10.46 -21.86 -13.95
N THR A 260 -10.89 -20.65 -14.28
CA THR A 260 -12.12 -20.39 -15.06
C THR A 260 -11.91 -20.48 -16.58
N GLY A 261 -10.66 -20.70 -17.03
CA GLY A 261 -10.26 -20.75 -18.42
C GLY A 261 -9.76 -19.40 -18.95
N ARG A 262 -10.26 -18.98 -20.10
CA ARG A 262 -9.78 -17.81 -20.82
C ARG A 262 -9.95 -16.51 -20.03
N PHE A 263 -8.86 -15.72 -19.89
CA PHE A 263 -8.86 -14.41 -19.27
C PHE A 263 -8.26 -13.36 -20.23
N VAL A 264 -9.00 -12.96 -21.24
CA VAL A 264 -8.60 -11.97 -22.25
C VAL A 264 -9.15 -10.59 -21.91
N VAL A 265 -10.40 -10.49 -21.45
CA VAL A 265 -11.00 -9.24 -20.98
C VAL A 265 -10.61 -9.05 -19.50
N GLY A 266 -9.87 -8.00 -19.22
CA GLY A 266 -9.37 -7.68 -17.88
C GLY A 266 -9.07 -6.19 -17.75
N GLY A 267 -8.46 -5.80 -16.63
CA GLY A 267 -8.24 -4.42 -16.29
C GLY A 267 -9.54 -3.63 -16.14
N PRO A 268 -9.53 -2.29 -16.23
CA PRO A 268 -10.72 -1.46 -16.10
C PRO A 268 -11.86 -1.74 -17.10
N MET A 269 -11.57 -2.47 -18.18
CA MET A 269 -12.60 -2.97 -19.07
C MET A 269 -13.38 -4.15 -18.47
N GLY A 270 -12.70 -5.00 -17.71
CA GLY A 270 -13.31 -6.21 -17.11
C GLY A 270 -13.99 -5.93 -15.77
N ASP A 271 -13.40 -5.07 -14.96
CA ASP A 271 -13.89 -4.72 -13.62
C ASP A 271 -13.53 -3.28 -13.26
N THR A 272 -14.36 -2.66 -12.45
CA THR A 272 -14.16 -1.28 -12.00
C THR A 272 -13.12 -1.22 -10.91
N GLY A 273 -12.22 -0.23 -11.00
CA GLY A 273 -11.23 0.08 -9.98
C GLY A 273 -11.54 1.34 -9.18
N LEU A 274 -11.08 1.36 -7.94
CA LEU A 274 -11.15 2.51 -7.04
C LEU A 274 -9.94 2.53 -6.11
N THR A 275 -9.39 3.73 -5.87
CA THR A 275 -8.33 3.95 -4.87
C THR A 275 -8.74 3.41 -3.50
N GLY A 276 -7.82 2.69 -2.84
CA GLY A 276 -8.04 2.21 -1.47
C GLY A 276 -8.90 0.96 -1.35
N ARG A 277 -9.09 0.17 -2.41
CA ARG A 277 -9.82 -1.10 -2.37
C ARG A 277 -8.94 -2.35 -2.27
N LYS A 278 -7.62 -2.17 -2.13
CA LYS A 278 -6.65 -3.26 -1.95
C LYS A 278 -5.84 -3.11 -0.66
N ILE A 279 -6.48 -2.57 0.38
CA ILE A 279 -5.84 -2.23 1.66
C ILE A 279 -5.21 -3.43 2.37
N ILE A 280 -5.75 -4.64 2.23
CA ILE A 280 -5.20 -5.87 2.80
C ILE A 280 -3.99 -6.34 2.01
N VAL A 281 -3.99 -6.18 0.67
CA VAL A 281 -2.82 -6.41 -0.19
C VAL A 281 -1.70 -5.42 0.13
N ASP A 282 -2.05 -4.17 0.38
CA ASP A 282 -1.10 -3.09 0.72
C ASP A 282 -0.43 -3.28 2.08
N THR A 283 -0.94 -4.16 2.92
CA THR A 283 -0.46 -4.39 4.28
C THR A 283 0.06 -5.82 4.50
N TYR A 284 -0.65 -6.66 5.22
CA TYR A 284 -0.10 -7.92 5.73
C TYR A 284 -0.86 -9.16 5.24
N GLY A 285 -1.67 -9.05 4.17
CA GLY A 285 -2.41 -10.16 3.60
C GLY A 285 -3.42 -10.82 4.54
N GLY A 286 -3.93 -10.08 5.54
CA GLY A 286 -4.88 -10.53 6.53
C GLY A 286 -4.26 -11.10 7.82
N MET A 287 -2.93 -11.20 7.93
CA MET A 287 -2.27 -11.69 9.14
C MET A 287 -2.30 -10.65 10.27
N GLY A 288 -2.08 -9.38 9.95
CA GLY A 288 -2.27 -8.25 10.87
C GLY A 288 -3.65 -7.63 10.72
N ARG A 289 -4.11 -6.95 11.77
CA ARG A 289 -5.34 -6.14 11.74
C ARG A 289 -5.18 -4.95 10.81
N HIS A 290 -6.30 -4.32 10.46
CA HIS A 290 -6.33 -3.12 9.61
C HIS A 290 -7.35 -2.12 10.14
N GLY A 291 -7.00 -0.83 10.16
CA GLY A 291 -7.88 0.24 10.61
C GLY A 291 -8.89 0.74 9.57
N GLY A 292 -8.75 0.31 8.31
CA GLY A 292 -9.65 0.66 7.20
C GLY A 292 -9.16 1.79 6.31
N GLY A 293 -8.14 2.57 6.71
CA GLY A 293 -7.62 3.69 5.93
C GLY A 293 -6.81 3.25 4.70
N ALA A 294 -7.06 3.87 3.55
CA ALA A 294 -6.24 3.73 2.36
C ALA A 294 -4.96 4.55 2.45
N PHE A 295 -3.90 4.14 1.73
CA PHE A 295 -2.63 4.86 1.68
C PHE A 295 -2.52 5.82 0.49
N SER A 296 -2.83 5.31 -0.71
CA SER A 296 -2.59 6.00 -1.97
C SER A 296 -3.33 7.34 -2.07
N GLY A 297 -2.67 8.33 -2.65
CA GLY A 297 -3.22 9.67 -2.86
C GLY A 297 -3.24 10.59 -1.63
N LYS A 298 -2.76 10.12 -0.48
CA LYS A 298 -2.76 10.86 0.80
C LYS A 298 -1.37 11.42 1.12
N ASP A 299 -1.28 12.71 1.43
CA ASP A 299 -0.06 13.33 1.94
C ASP A 299 0.28 12.86 3.37
N CYS A 300 1.49 13.17 3.83
CA CYS A 300 2.04 12.67 5.09
C CYS A 300 1.34 13.17 6.37
N THR A 301 0.45 14.17 6.29
CA THR A 301 -0.38 14.59 7.44
C THR A 301 -1.54 13.64 7.72
N LYS A 302 -1.90 12.81 6.74
CA LYS A 302 -2.95 11.79 6.89
C LYS A 302 -2.37 10.58 7.64
N VAL A 303 -2.74 10.44 8.89
CA VAL A 303 -2.27 9.38 9.80
C VAL A 303 -2.64 7.98 9.32
N ASP A 304 -3.70 7.81 8.53
CA ASP A 304 -4.01 6.56 7.84
C ASP A 304 -2.80 5.97 7.11
N ARG A 305 -1.98 6.83 6.51
CA ARG A 305 -0.75 6.44 5.81
C ARG A 305 0.47 6.55 6.70
N SER A 306 0.75 7.72 7.23
CA SER A 306 1.99 8.00 7.97
C SER A 306 2.09 7.20 9.26
N ALA A 307 1.02 7.12 10.06
CA ALA A 307 1.04 6.34 11.29
C ALA A 307 1.00 4.83 11.05
N ALA A 308 0.37 4.34 9.97
CA ALA A 308 0.48 2.94 9.57
C ALA A 308 1.93 2.56 9.22
N TYR A 309 2.65 3.44 8.52
CA TYR A 309 4.08 3.23 8.23
C TYR A 309 4.93 3.30 9.49
N ALA A 310 4.66 4.25 10.41
CA ALA A 310 5.34 4.33 11.69
C ALA A 310 5.06 3.10 12.57
N ALA A 311 3.82 2.62 12.63
CA ALA A 311 3.46 1.40 13.35
C ALA A 311 4.19 0.17 12.78
N ARG A 312 4.32 0.07 11.43
CA ARG A 312 5.15 -0.95 10.79
C ARG A 312 6.61 -0.83 11.19
N TRP A 313 7.17 0.39 11.15
CA TRP A 313 8.55 0.64 11.56
C TRP A 313 8.80 0.21 13.01
N VAL A 314 7.91 0.56 13.94
CA VAL A 314 7.96 0.13 15.35
C VAL A 314 7.90 -1.39 15.48
N ALA A 315 6.90 -2.05 14.85
CA ALA A 315 6.75 -3.51 14.90
C ALA A 315 8.00 -4.24 14.40
N LYS A 316 8.60 -3.76 13.30
CA LYS A 316 9.87 -4.31 12.77
C LYS A 316 11.00 -4.19 13.78
N ASN A 317 11.13 -3.06 14.45
CA ASN A 317 12.17 -2.85 15.46
C ASN A 317 11.99 -3.79 16.67
N VAL A 318 10.75 -4.02 17.12
CA VAL A 318 10.46 -4.97 18.21
C VAL A 318 10.90 -6.38 17.85
N VAL A 319 10.55 -6.86 16.65
CA VAL A 319 10.90 -8.20 16.19
C VAL A 319 12.41 -8.30 15.91
N ALA A 320 13.01 -7.31 15.25
CA ALA A 320 14.45 -7.30 14.95
C ALA A 320 15.33 -7.22 16.20
N ALA A 321 14.84 -6.59 17.29
CA ALA A 321 15.50 -6.59 18.59
C ALA A 321 15.39 -7.93 19.32
N GLY A 322 14.68 -8.92 18.77
CA GLY A 322 14.48 -10.25 19.39
C GLY A 322 13.57 -10.21 20.62
N LEU A 323 12.74 -9.17 20.77
CA LEU A 323 11.80 -9.07 21.89
C LEU A 323 10.59 -9.99 21.73
N ALA A 324 10.21 -10.27 20.48
CA ALA A 324 9.14 -11.21 20.14
C ALA A 324 9.35 -11.77 18.72
N HIS A 325 8.76 -12.94 18.41
CA HIS A 325 8.71 -13.49 17.05
C HIS A 325 7.64 -12.83 16.18
N LYS A 326 6.57 -12.32 16.81
CA LYS A 326 5.47 -11.59 16.17
C LYS A 326 5.15 -10.36 16.99
N CYS A 327 4.85 -9.27 16.32
CA CYS A 327 4.43 -8.04 16.99
C CYS A 327 3.42 -7.31 16.14
N GLU A 328 2.30 -6.95 16.75
CA GLU A 328 1.33 -6.00 16.21
C GLU A 328 1.29 -4.76 17.09
N ILE A 329 1.27 -3.61 16.45
CA ILE A 329 1.17 -2.30 17.09
C ILE A 329 -0.12 -1.66 16.62
N GLU A 330 -0.96 -1.20 17.55
CA GLU A 330 -2.09 -0.31 17.27
C GLU A 330 -1.77 1.09 17.73
N LEU A 331 -2.02 2.07 16.87
CA LEU A 331 -1.98 3.51 17.18
C LEU A 331 -3.36 4.10 16.93
N ALA A 332 -3.84 4.94 17.84
CA ALA A 332 -5.11 5.67 17.66
C ALA A 332 -4.89 7.17 17.79
N TYR A 333 -5.56 7.95 16.94
CA TYR A 333 -5.50 9.42 16.93
C TYR A 333 -6.90 10.04 16.93
N ALA A 334 -6.97 11.29 17.41
CA ALA A 334 -8.09 12.18 17.18
C ALA A 334 -7.68 13.27 16.19
N ILE A 335 -8.61 13.69 15.33
CA ILE A 335 -8.37 14.78 14.38
C ILE A 335 -7.88 16.04 15.12
N GLY A 336 -6.86 16.68 14.59
CA GLY A 336 -6.27 17.91 15.15
C GLY A 336 -5.44 17.72 16.42
N VAL A 337 -5.30 16.50 16.97
CA VAL A 337 -4.46 16.21 18.15
C VAL A 337 -3.13 15.63 17.70
N ALA A 338 -2.03 16.14 18.25
CA ALA A 338 -0.69 15.70 17.84
C ALA A 338 -0.30 14.35 18.48
N HIS A 339 -0.61 14.14 19.74
CA HIS A 339 -0.24 12.90 20.42
C HIS A 339 -1.24 11.77 20.14
N PRO A 340 -0.75 10.51 19.94
CA PRO A 340 -1.65 9.37 19.86
C PRO A 340 -2.44 9.21 21.16
N LEU A 341 -3.72 8.87 21.05
CA LEU A 341 -4.60 8.62 22.20
C LEU A 341 -4.27 7.30 22.90
N SER A 342 -3.81 6.32 22.14
CA SER A 342 -3.39 5.02 22.65
C SER A 342 -2.32 4.39 21.78
N ILE A 343 -1.48 3.59 22.44
CA ILE A 343 -0.50 2.69 21.83
C ILE A 343 -0.74 1.33 22.46
N MET A 344 -1.03 0.30 21.67
CA MET A 344 -1.19 -1.06 22.14
C MET A 344 -0.19 -1.99 21.45
N VAL A 345 0.36 -2.93 22.18
CA VAL A 345 1.25 -3.98 21.68
C VAL A 345 0.60 -5.34 21.92
N ASP A 346 0.62 -6.20 20.90
CA ASP A 346 0.27 -7.61 21.01
C ASP A 346 1.39 -8.45 20.39
N THR A 347 2.08 -9.20 21.20
CA THR A 347 3.11 -10.16 20.74
C THR A 347 2.56 -11.56 20.50
N PHE A 348 1.25 -11.74 20.61
CA PHE A 348 0.56 -13.05 20.44
C PHE A 348 1.16 -14.15 21.34
N GLY A 349 1.70 -13.77 22.50
CA GLY A 349 2.38 -14.69 23.41
C GLY A 349 3.71 -15.24 22.88
N THR A 350 4.33 -14.56 21.90
CA THR A 350 5.63 -14.93 21.33
C THR A 350 6.80 -14.11 21.86
N ASN A 351 6.58 -13.30 22.90
CA ASN A 351 7.66 -12.54 23.53
C ASN A 351 8.73 -13.49 24.12
N ASN A 352 9.94 -13.00 24.24
CA ASN A 352 11.10 -13.79 24.70
C ASN A 352 11.14 -14.04 26.20
N GLY A 353 10.11 -13.63 26.97
CA GLY A 353 10.01 -13.76 28.41
C GLY A 353 10.86 -12.73 29.22
N VAL A 354 11.62 -11.84 28.55
CA VAL A 354 12.39 -10.76 29.19
C VAL A 354 11.52 -9.53 29.40
N ALA A 355 10.65 -9.20 28.44
CA ALA A 355 9.75 -8.06 28.50
C ALA A 355 8.31 -8.50 28.24
N SER A 356 7.37 -8.01 29.02
CA SER A 356 5.95 -8.15 28.76
C SER A 356 5.50 -7.18 27.64
N ASP A 357 4.32 -7.40 27.05
CA ASP A 357 3.75 -6.47 26.07
C ASP A 357 3.65 -5.03 26.64
N THR A 358 3.26 -4.90 27.92
CA THR A 358 3.24 -3.60 28.61
C THR A 358 4.64 -2.98 28.79
N ASP A 359 5.70 -3.79 28.98
CA ASP A 359 7.06 -3.25 29.04
C ASP A 359 7.53 -2.78 27.68
N ILE A 360 7.15 -3.49 26.60
CA ILE A 360 7.42 -3.10 25.22
C ILE A 360 6.68 -1.80 24.88
N GLU A 361 5.41 -1.63 25.27
CA GLU A 361 4.65 -0.37 25.13
C GLU A 361 5.37 0.82 25.75
N LYS A 362 5.83 0.66 27.01
CA LYS A 362 6.59 1.71 27.70
C LYS A 362 7.92 2.02 27.03
N ALA A 363 8.58 1.02 26.45
CA ALA A 363 9.81 1.22 25.70
C ALA A 363 9.55 1.98 24.40
N ILE A 364 8.50 1.63 23.66
CA ILE A 364 8.06 2.32 22.43
C ILE A 364 7.82 3.80 22.72
N GLN A 365 7.06 4.14 23.75
CA GLN A 365 6.78 5.54 24.16
C GLN A 365 8.04 6.36 24.47
N LYS A 366 9.14 5.70 24.85
CA LYS A 366 10.41 6.38 25.14
C LYS A 366 11.34 6.51 23.94
N VAL A 367 11.23 5.58 22.99
CA VAL A 367 12.17 5.45 21.87
C VAL A 367 11.62 6.12 20.60
N PHE A 368 10.31 6.06 20.40
CA PHE A 368 9.67 6.55 19.19
C PHE A 368 8.76 7.74 19.48
N ASP A 369 8.95 8.81 18.75
CA ASP A 369 8.02 9.93 18.74
C ASP A 369 6.97 9.69 17.66
N LEU A 370 5.75 9.37 18.07
CA LEU A 370 4.65 8.99 17.18
C LEU A 370 3.69 10.15 16.89
N ARG A 371 4.11 11.39 17.17
CA ARG A 371 3.37 12.59 16.72
C ARG A 371 3.49 12.74 15.19
N PRO A 372 2.45 13.18 14.46
CA PRO A 372 2.52 13.36 13.01
C PRO A 372 3.73 14.16 12.54
N GLY A 373 4.06 15.27 13.22
CA GLY A 373 5.22 16.09 12.89
C GLY A 373 6.55 15.34 13.03
N ALA A 374 6.70 14.50 14.03
CA ALA A 374 7.89 13.67 14.23
C ALA A 374 7.98 12.54 13.20
N ILE A 375 6.87 11.85 12.93
CA ILE A 375 6.81 10.79 11.91
C ILE A 375 7.26 11.31 10.54
N ILE A 376 6.82 12.52 10.15
CA ILE A 376 7.20 13.15 8.88
C ILE A 376 8.71 13.40 8.84
N GLN A 377 9.32 13.83 9.95
CA GLN A 377 10.76 14.07 10.01
C GLN A 377 11.57 12.77 9.97
N ASP A 378 11.12 11.73 10.67
CA ASP A 378 11.84 10.47 10.83
C ASP A 378 11.76 9.58 9.59
N LEU A 379 10.60 9.54 8.94
CA LEU A 379 10.39 8.69 7.75
C LEU A 379 10.64 9.41 6.42
N LYS A 380 10.82 10.74 6.44
CA LYS A 380 11.13 11.62 5.29
C LYS A 380 10.14 11.49 4.13
#